data_186b1539c52a03551b718dc04916fee9
#
_entry.id   186b1539c52a03551b718dc04916fee9
#
_cell.length_a   1.000
_cell.length_b   1.000
_cell.length_c   1.000
_cell.angle_alpha   90.00
_cell.angle_beta   90.00
_cell.angle_gamma   90.00
#
_symmetry.space_group_name_H-M   'P 1'
#
loop_
_entity.id
_entity.type
_entity.pdbx_description
1 polymer ?
#
loop_
_entity_poly.entity_id
_entity_poly.type
_entity_poly.pdbx_seq_one_letter_code
_entity_poly.pdbx_strand_id
1 'polypeptide(L)'
;MRYNFDEIVPRTGTNSYKWDSAVGTDVLPMWVADMDFRTAPVIIEALRQRVEHGIFGYTQVPDAYYEAVTGWFERRHGWQIRKEWMIYTSGVVPAISAVIKVLTEPGDKVLVQTPVYNCFFSSIRNNGCEIIRNPLSYAHDTFTIDYEDLERKAADPRVKVMLLCNPHN
;
A
#
# COMPACT_ATOMS: atom_id res chain seq x y z
N MET A 1 -1.76 24.81 -15.10
CA MET A 1 -0.44 24.35 -15.55
C MET A 1 -0.65 23.04 -16.32
N ARG A 2 -0.12 22.90 -17.53
CA ARG A 2 -0.27 21.68 -18.35
C ARG A 2 0.96 20.82 -18.13
N TYR A 3 0.78 19.57 -17.69
CA TYR A 3 1.86 18.61 -17.48
C TYR A 3 2.22 17.96 -18.82
N ASN A 4 3.52 17.69 -19.03
CA ASN A 4 3.99 16.95 -20.21
C ASN A 4 4.19 15.49 -19.82
N PHE A 5 3.32 14.60 -20.30
CA PHE A 5 3.42 13.16 -20.08
C PHE A 5 4.10 12.42 -21.25
N ASP A 6 4.49 13.14 -22.31
CA ASP A 6 5.20 12.57 -23.45
C ASP A 6 6.73 12.68 -23.29
N GLU A 7 7.20 13.38 -22.27
CA GLU A 7 8.62 13.50 -21.97
C GLU A 7 9.19 12.15 -21.51
N ILE A 8 10.18 11.65 -22.28
CA ILE A 8 10.92 10.46 -21.86
C ILE A 8 11.98 10.86 -20.84
N VAL A 9 11.82 10.35 -19.61
CA VAL A 9 12.75 10.58 -18.51
C VAL A 9 13.63 9.33 -18.36
N PRO A 10 14.94 9.39 -18.72
CA PRO A 10 15.85 8.25 -18.51
C PRO A 10 15.92 7.83 -17.05
N ARG A 11 15.73 6.55 -16.79
CA ARG A 11 15.75 6.00 -15.44
C ARG A 11 16.84 4.95 -15.19
N THR A 12 17.48 4.49 -16.27
CA THR A 12 18.63 3.59 -16.19
C THR A 12 19.83 4.29 -15.58
N GLY A 13 20.53 3.64 -14.66
CA GLY A 13 21.68 4.21 -13.96
C GLY A 13 21.32 5.23 -12.86
N THR A 14 20.06 5.26 -12.42
CA THR A 14 19.57 6.17 -11.37
C THR A 14 19.26 5.47 -10.04
N ASN A 15 19.70 4.24 -9.87
CA ASN A 15 19.34 3.34 -8.79
C ASN A 15 17.83 3.02 -8.77
N SER A 16 17.17 3.05 -9.92
CA SER A 16 15.79 2.64 -10.06
C SER A 16 15.69 1.12 -9.93
N TYR A 17 15.03 0.63 -8.89
CA TYR A 17 14.81 -0.81 -8.70
C TYR A 17 14.07 -1.45 -9.89
N LYS A 18 13.17 -0.70 -10.51
CA LYS A 18 12.41 -1.12 -11.70
C LYS A 18 13.32 -1.23 -12.94
N TRP A 19 14.06 -0.16 -13.26
CA TRP A 19 14.80 -0.05 -14.51
C TRP A 19 16.20 -0.66 -14.46
N ASP A 20 16.92 -0.49 -13.35
CA ASP A 20 18.28 -0.98 -13.25
C ASP A 20 18.33 -2.51 -13.11
N SER A 21 17.24 -3.16 -12.67
CA SER A 21 17.10 -4.62 -12.68
C SER A 21 16.95 -5.22 -14.09
N ALA A 22 16.58 -4.41 -15.07
CA ALA A 22 16.37 -4.83 -16.47
C ALA A 22 17.55 -4.46 -17.39
N VAL A 23 18.62 -3.85 -16.88
CA VAL A 23 19.80 -3.45 -17.67
C VAL A 23 20.42 -4.67 -18.37
N GLY A 24 20.69 -4.52 -19.67
CA GLY A 24 21.29 -5.60 -20.50
C GLY A 24 20.26 -6.64 -20.99
N THR A 25 18.97 -6.40 -20.79
CA THR A 25 17.89 -7.24 -21.32
C THR A 25 17.00 -6.43 -22.27
N ASP A 26 16.24 -7.12 -23.13
CA ASP A 26 15.21 -6.53 -24.00
C ASP A 26 13.82 -6.58 -23.31
N VAL A 27 13.79 -6.46 -21.99
CA VAL A 27 12.56 -6.53 -21.19
C VAL A 27 12.12 -5.14 -20.83
N LEU A 28 10.87 -4.80 -21.15
CA LEU A 28 10.19 -3.61 -20.63
C LEU A 28 9.66 -3.91 -19.23
N PRO A 29 10.22 -3.29 -18.18
CA PRO A 29 9.79 -3.57 -16.81
C PRO A 29 8.43 -2.92 -16.52
N MET A 30 7.42 -3.74 -16.25
CA MET A 30 6.05 -3.29 -15.92
C MET A 30 5.51 -3.89 -14.61
N TRP A 31 6.38 -4.42 -13.76
CA TRP A 31 6.01 -5.18 -12.56
C TRP A 31 5.87 -4.32 -11.30
N VAL A 32 6.44 -3.12 -11.29
CA VAL A 32 6.34 -2.16 -10.18
C VAL A 32 5.50 -0.97 -10.63
N ALA A 33 4.63 -0.51 -9.74
CA ALA A 33 3.66 0.54 -10.02
C ALA A 33 4.21 1.98 -9.95
N ASP A 34 5.53 2.17 -9.73
CA ASP A 34 6.14 3.49 -9.80
C ASP A 34 6.05 4.04 -11.24
N MET A 35 5.54 5.26 -11.36
CA MET A 35 5.34 5.91 -12.64
C MET A 35 6.65 6.47 -13.19
N ASP A 36 6.76 6.50 -14.52
CA ASP A 36 7.93 7.03 -15.23
C ASP A 36 7.76 8.51 -15.63
N PHE A 37 6.74 9.17 -15.10
CA PHE A 37 6.49 10.60 -15.28
C PHE A 37 7.15 11.42 -14.18
N ARG A 38 7.58 12.63 -14.51
CA ARG A 38 8.01 13.61 -13.50
C ARG A 38 6.90 13.88 -12.51
N THR A 39 7.26 13.96 -11.24
CA THR A 39 6.34 14.44 -10.20
C THR A 39 5.91 15.88 -10.46
N ALA A 40 4.72 16.26 -9.99
CA ALA A 40 4.17 17.60 -10.18
C ALA A 40 5.13 18.69 -9.69
N PRO A 41 5.34 19.78 -10.44
CA PRO A 41 6.28 20.85 -10.05
C PRO A 41 6.04 21.43 -8.67
N VAL A 42 4.78 21.52 -8.23
CA VAL A 42 4.43 22.00 -6.88
C VAL A 42 4.99 21.10 -5.78
N ILE A 43 5.07 19.79 -6.01
CA ILE A 43 5.66 18.83 -5.06
C ILE A 43 7.19 19.01 -5.04
N ILE A 44 7.82 19.16 -6.21
CA ILE A 44 9.26 19.41 -6.32
C ILE A 44 9.64 20.68 -5.58
N GLU A 45 8.84 21.75 -5.76
CA GLU A 45 9.09 23.02 -5.10
C GLU A 45 8.96 22.93 -3.57
N ALA A 46 7.94 22.26 -3.07
CA ALA A 46 7.77 22.04 -1.64
C ALA A 46 8.94 21.24 -1.03
N LEU A 47 9.42 20.21 -1.75
CA LEU A 47 10.60 19.44 -1.33
C LEU A 47 11.89 20.31 -1.35
N ARG A 48 12.06 21.15 -2.39
CA ARG A 48 13.21 22.06 -2.48
C ARG A 48 13.27 23.01 -1.30
N GLN A 49 12.15 23.67 -0.96
CA GLN A 49 12.07 24.56 0.20
C GLN A 49 12.45 23.82 1.51
N ARG A 50 12.00 22.58 1.66
CA ARG A 50 12.34 21.77 2.84
C ARG A 50 13.84 21.42 2.87
N VAL A 51 14.44 21.11 1.73
CA VAL A 51 15.87 20.84 1.61
C VAL A 51 16.69 22.10 1.90
N GLU A 52 16.29 23.25 1.37
CA GLU A 52 16.97 24.55 1.60
C GLU A 52 16.93 24.97 3.08
N HIS A 53 15.89 24.61 3.82
CA HIS A 53 15.83 24.81 5.26
C HIS A 53 16.96 24.06 6.02
N GLY A 54 17.39 22.89 5.51
CA GLY A 54 18.61 22.18 5.93
C GLY A 54 18.58 21.50 7.29
N ILE A 55 17.50 21.59 8.07
CA ILE A 55 17.38 20.94 9.39
C ILE A 55 16.33 19.83 9.31
N PHE A 56 16.77 18.58 9.43
CA PHE A 56 15.95 17.37 9.30
C PHE A 56 15.88 16.64 10.64
N GLY A 57 15.35 17.31 11.66
CA GLY A 57 15.16 16.73 12.98
C GLY A 57 13.81 15.99 13.13
N TYR A 58 13.40 15.78 14.38
CA TYR A 58 12.09 15.22 14.69
C TYR A 58 10.98 16.17 14.18
N THR A 59 10.09 15.65 13.35
CA THR A 59 9.02 16.42 12.72
C THR A 59 7.66 15.94 13.18
N GLN A 60 6.78 16.86 13.53
CA GLN A 60 5.38 16.56 13.77
C GLN A 60 4.61 16.56 12.44
N VAL A 61 3.57 15.72 12.36
CA VAL A 61 2.62 15.77 11.25
C VAL A 61 1.76 17.02 11.42
N PRO A 62 1.81 18.00 10.51
CA PRO A 62 1.08 19.26 10.65
C PRO A 62 -0.42 19.08 10.44
N ASP A 63 -1.23 20.00 11.00
CA ASP A 63 -2.68 20.00 10.81
C ASP A 63 -3.09 20.05 9.34
N ALA A 64 -2.34 20.81 8.53
CA ALA A 64 -2.56 20.88 7.08
C ALA A 64 -2.52 19.51 6.36
N TYR A 65 -1.79 18.54 6.89
CA TYR A 65 -1.80 17.16 6.36
C TYR A 65 -3.17 16.50 6.60
N TYR A 66 -3.69 16.59 7.81
CA TYR A 66 -4.98 16.00 8.17
C TYR A 66 -6.12 16.69 7.41
N GLU A 67 -6.08 18.02 7.29
CA GLU A 67 -7.03 18.82 6.51
C GLU A 67 -7.01 18.42 5.03
N ALA A 68 -5.84 18.24 4.45
CA ALA A 68 -5.70 17.80 3.06
C ALA A 68 -6.31 16.40 2.85
N VAL A 69 -6.05 15.45 3.75
CA VAL A 69 -6.57 14.09 3.67
C VAL A 69 -8.10 14.08 3.86
N THR A 70 -8.60 14.68 4.91
CA THR A 70 -10.06 14.71 5.19
C THR A 70 -10.83 15.40 4.08
N GLY A 71 -10.33 16.57 3.62
CA GLY A 71 -10.95 17.30 2.52
C GLY A 71 -10.91 16.54 1.19
N TRP A 72 -9.87 15.74 0.95
CA TRP A 72 -9.80 14.90 -0.25
C TRP A 72 -10.86 13.79 -0.22
N PHE A 73 -11.00 13.07 0.90
CA PHE A 73 -12.00 12.02 1.07
C PHE A 73 -13.43 12.57 0.98
N GLU A 74 -13.68 13.72 1.58
CA GLU A 74 -14.99 14.38 1.47
C GLU A 74 -15.33 14.74 0.02
N ARG A 75 -14.43 15.42 -0.69
CA ARG A 75 -14.67 15.85 -2.08
C ARG A 75 -14.75 14.70 -3.07
N ARG A 76 -13.99 13.61 -2.89
CA ARG A 76 -13.87 12.52 -3.87
C ARG A 76 -14.78 11.35 -3.57
N HIS A 77 -15.15 11.13 -2.31
CA HIS A 77 -15.89 9.96 -1.86
C HIS A 77 -17.12 10.29 -1.01
N GLY A 78 -17.38 11.56 -0.72
CA GLY A 78 -18.48 11.96 0.17
C GLY A 78 -18.32 11.47 1.62
N TRP A 79 -17.09 11.11 2.00
CA TRP A 79 -16.80 10.53 3.31
C TRP A 79 -16.14 11.56 4.22
N GLN A 80 -16.87 11.94 5.29
CA GLN A 80 -16.37 12.86 6.30
C GLN A 80 -15.57 12.10 7.36
N ILE A 81 -14.24 12.17 7.24
CA ILE A 81 -13.31 11.59 8.21
C ILE A 81 -12.95 12.64 9.26
N ARG A 82 -12.93 12.25 10.53
CA ARG A 82 -12.45 13.11 11.61
C ARG A 82 -10.97 12.87 11.88
N LYS A 83 -10.22 13.91 12.21
CA LYS A 83 -8.79 13.86 12.53
C LYS A 83 -8.46 12.82 13.61
N GLU A 84 -9.31 12.72 14.63
CA GLU A 84 -9.13 11.81 15.76
C GLU A 84 -9.20 10.33 15.38
N TRP A 85 -9.70 10.01 14.18
CA TRP A 85 -9.72 8.65 13.65
C TRP A 85 -8.46 8.26 12.89
N MET A 86 -7.54 9.22 12.70
CA MET A 86 -6.38 9.04 11.84
C MET A 86 -5.13 8.81 12.66
N ILE A 87 -4.43 7.72 12.36
CA ILE A 87 -3.10 7.41 12.89
C ILE A 87 -2.11 7.46 11.74
N TYR A 88 -1.14 8.37 11.82
CA TYR A 88 -0.08 8.48 10.83
C TYR A 88 0.90 7.32 10.94
N THR A 89 1.26 6.73 9.81
CA THR A 89 2.31 5.72 9.70
C THR A 89 3.23 6.03 8.53
N SER A 90 4.44 5.48 8.52
CA SER A 90 5.41 5.67 7.45
C SER A 90 5.07 4.94 6.14
N GLY A 91 3.97 4.19 6.10
CA GLY A 91 3.48 3.50 4.91
C GLY A 91 2.47 2.41 5.23
N VAL A 92 1.81 1.87 4.20
CA VAL A 92 0.74 0.86 4.35
C VAL A 92 1.28 -0.46 4.91
N VAL A 93 2.44 -0.94 4.46
CA VAL A 93 3.02 -2.21 4.95
C VAL A 93 3.37 -2.14 6.44
N PRO A 94 4.05 -1.09 6.93
CA PRO A 94 4.22 -0.89 8.38
C PRO A 94 2.90 -0.80 9.14
N ALA A 95 1.88 -0.13 8.59
CA ALA A 95 0.56 -0.06 9.20
C ALA A 95 -0.09 -1.43 9.35
N ILE A 96 -0.10 -2.25 8.30
CA ILE A 96 -0.62 -3.62 8.32
C ILE A 96 0.10 -4.45 9.38
N SER A 97 1.43 -4.40 9.41
CA SER A 97 2.22 -5.13 10.42
C SER A 97 1.89 -4.69 11.85
N ALA A 98 1.73 -3.38 12.08
CA ALA A 98 1.35 -2.86 13.39
C ALA A 98 -0.06 -3.31 13.81
N VAL A 99 -1.03 -3.29 12.89
CA VAL A 99 -2.40 -3.75 13.16
C VAL A 99 -2.42 -5.25 13.48
N ILE A 100 -1.73 -6.09 12.71
CA ILE A 100 -1.61 -7.52 12.99
C ILE A 100 -1.02 -7.72 14.39
N LYS A 101 0.09 -7.06 14.71
CA LYS A 101 0.76 -7.17 15.99
C LYS A 101 -0.12 -6.81 17.19
N VAL A 102 -1.03 -5.86 17.02
CA VAL A 102 -1.93 -5.41 18.10
C VAL A 102 -3.12 -6.35 18.27
N LEU A 103 -3.57 -7.00 17.20
CA LEU A 103 -4.79 -7.81 17.18
C LEU A 103 -4.54 -9.32 17.32
N THR A 104 -3.27 -9.76 17.32
CA THR A 104 -2.92 -11.18 17.32
C THR A 104 -1.79 -11.49 18.29
N GLU A 105 -1.72 -12.76 18.68
CA GLU A 105 -0.58 -13.35 19.36
C GLU A 105 0.16 -14.32 18.42
N PRO A 106 1.46 -14.63 18.66
CA PRO A 106 2.16 -15.65 17.89
C PRO A 106 1.40 -17.00 17.89
N GLY A 107 1.20 -17.57 16.70
CA GLY A 107 0.42 -18.79 16.50
C GLY A 107 -1.06 -18.54 16.16
N ASP A 108 -1.55 -17.32 16.28
CA ASP A 108 -2.85 -16.95 15.73
C ASP A 108 -2.84 -16.97 14.19
N LYS A 109 -4.02 -16.97 13.60
CA LYS A 109 -4.23 -17.08 12.17
C LYS A 109 -4.74 -15.77 11.57
N VAL A 110 -4.21 -15.43 10.41
CA VAL A 110 -4.69 -14.31 9.61
C VAL A 110 -5.19 -14.82 8.26
N LEU A 111 -6.44 -14.54 7.95
CA LEU A 111 -7.10 -14.97 6.73
C LEU A 111 -6.85 -13.94 5.61
N VAL A 112 -6.50 -14.44 4.44
CA VAL A 112 -6.28 -13.63 3.23
C VAL A 112 -6.89 -14.32 2.02
N GLN A 113 -7.45 -13.56 1.11
CA GLN A 113 -7.87 -14.04 -0.22
C GLN A 113 -6.64 -14.15 -1.12
N THR A 114 -6.56 -15.20 -1.94
CA THR A 114 -5.41 -15.41 -2.82
C THR A 114 -5.84 -15.70 -4.26
N PRO A 115 -5.03 -15.27 -5.28
CA PRO A 115 -3.75 -14.54 -5.15
C PRO A 115 -3.96 -13.12 -4.62
N VAL A 116 -2.93 -12.53 -3.95
CA VAL A 116 -3.01 -11.19 -3.35
C VAL A 116 -1.61 -10.61 -3.19
N TYR A 117 -1.53 -9.33 -2.94
CA TYR A 117 -0.30 -8.58 -2.71
C TYR A 117 0.65 -9.29 -1.73
N ASN A 118 1.87 -9.55 -2.18
CA ASN A 118 2.83 -10.41 -1.49
C ASN A 118 3.26 -9.91 -0.11
N CYS A 119 3.25 -8.60 0.13
CA CYS A 119 3.62 -8.03 1.42
C CYS A 119 2.65 -8.42 2.56
N PHE A 120 1.43 -8.86 2.25
CA PHE A 120 0.53 -9.41 3.26
C PHE A 120 1.14 -10.65 3.92
N PHE A 121 1.71 -11.52 3.12
CA PHE A 121 2.32 -12.77 3.62
C PHE A 121 3.53 -12.51 4.52
N SER A 122 4.39 -11.55 4.15
CA SER A 122 5.54 -11.16 4.98
C SER A 122 5.09 -10.50 6.29
N SER A 123 4.11 -9.60 6.24
CA SER A 123 3.57 -8.94 7.43
C SER A 123 2.98 -9.94 8.42
N ILE A 124 2.27 -10.97 7.93
CA ILE A 124 1.69 -12.03 8.78
C ILE A 124 2.79 -12.87 9.41
N ARG A 125 3.73 -13.39 8.61
CA ARG A 125 4.81 -14.27 9.11
C ARG A 125 5.73 -13.56 10.09
N ASN A 126 6.07 -12.29 9.82
CA ASN A 126 6.96 -11.52 10.68
C ASN A 126 6.35 -11.21 12.07
N ASN A 127 5.03 -11.35 12.22
CA ASN A 127 4.33 -11.27 13.49
C ASN A 127 4.10 -12.66 14.13
N GLY A 128 4.70 -13.72 13.59
CA GLY A 128 4.57 -15.07 14.13
C GLY A 128 3.20 -15.72 13.88
N CYS A 129 2.40 -15.18 12.98
CA CYS A 129 1.06 -15.68 12.68
C CYS A 129 1.05 -16.67 11.51
N GLU A 130 0.07 -17.57 11.50
CA GLU A 130 -0.21 -18.48 10.40
C GLU A 130 -1.08 -17.81 9.32
N ILE A 131 -0.79 -18.15 8.06
CA ILE A 131 -1.57 -17.65 6.91
C ILE A 131 -2.68 -18.65 6.58
N ILE A 132 -3.93 -18.21 6.65
CA ILE A 132 -5.08 -18.96 6.14
C ILE A 132 -5.49 -18.36 4.81
N ARG A 133 -5.51 -19.19 3.76
CA ARG A 133 -5.87 -18.75 2.42
C ARG A 133 -7.31 -19.09 2.11
N ASN A 134 -8.05 -18.11 1.59
CA ASN A 134 -9.31 -18.30 0.88
C ASN A 134 -9.04 -18.04 -0.61
N PRO A 135 -8.77 -19.10 -1.41
CA PRO A 135 -8.48 -18.93 -2.83
C PRO A 135 -9.69 -18.36 -3.56
N LEU A 136 -9.44 -17.32 -4.36
CA LEU A 136 -10.45 -16.81 -5.29
C LEU A 136 -10.66 -17.80 -6.43
N SER A 137 -11.89 -18.03 -6.79
CA SER A 137 -12.26 -18.83 -7.98
C SER A 137 -12.18 -17.96 -9.23
N TYR A 138 -11.52 -18.48 -10.26
CA TYR A 138 -11.43 -17.78 -11.55
C TYR A 138 -12.26 -18.51 -12.60
N ALA A 139 -13.27 -17.84 -13.12
CA ALA A 139 -14.12 -18.34 -14.19
C ALA A 139 -14.66 -17.17 -15.02
N HIS A 140 -14.81 -17.39 -16.34
CA HIS A 140 -15.37 -16.39 -17.26
C HIS A 140 -14.66 -15.01 -17.14
N ASP A 141 -13.33 -15.01 -17.09
CA ASP A 141 -12.49 -13.82 -16.95
C ASP A 141 -12.77 -12.95 -15.70
N THR A 142 -13.34 -13.57 -14.68
CA THR A 142 -13.71 -12.91 -13.43
C THR A 142 -13.26 -13.71 -12.23
N PHE A 143 -12.74 -13.02 -11.21
CA PHE A 143 -12.48 -13.59 -9.89
C PHE A 143 -13.71 -13.44 -9.00
N THR A 144 -14.04 -14.52 -8.30
CA THR A 144 -15.15 -14.56 -7.34
C THR A 144 -14.68 -15.12 -6.01
N ILE A 145 -15.34 -14.72 -4.93
CA ILE A 145 -15.06 -15.22 -3.59
C ILE A 145 -15.79 -16.54 -3.38
N ASP A 146 -15.08 -17.57 -2.89
CA ASP A 146 -15.68 -18.77 -2.34
C ASP A 146 -16.13 -18.46 -0.90
N TYR A 147 -17.42 -18.11 -0.76
CA TYR A 147 -17.99 -17.73 0.53
C TYR A 147 -18.15 -18.90 1.48
N GLU A 148 -18.37 -20.13 1.00
CA GLU A 148 -18.47 -21.31 1.85
C GLU A 148 -17.11 -21.63 2.49
N ASP A 149 -16.05 -21.59 1.69
CA ASP A 149 -14.69 -21.75 2.20
C ASP A 149 -14.29 -20.59 3.15
N LEU A 150 -14.69 -19.37 2.82
CA LEU A 150 -14.45 -18.20 3.66
C LEU A 150 -15.10 -18.35 5.03
N GLU A 151 -16.41 -18.67 5.07
CA GLU A 151 -17.17 -18.85 6.30
C GLU A 151 -16.59 -19.95 7.17
N ARG A 152 -16.32 -21.11 6.57
CA ARG A 152 -15.72 -22.25 7.25
C ARG A 152 -14.36 -21.90 7.88
N LYS A 153 -13.51 -21.14 7.19
CA LYS A 153 -12.19 -20.72 7.69
C LYS A 153 -12.28 -19.62 8.73
N ALA A 154 -13.18 -18.69 8.55
CA ALA A 154 -13.41 -17.61 9.52
C ALA A 154 -14.00 -18.11 10.84
N ALA A 155 -14.67 -19.26 10.84
CA ALA A 155 -15.20 -19.89 12.05
C ALA A 155 -14.11 -20.51 12.96
N ASP A 156 -12.87 -20.69 12.50
CA ASP A 156 -11.77 -21.17 13.35
C ASP A 156 -11.46 -20.09 14.42
N PRO A 157 -11.54 -20.41 15.72
CA PRO A 157 -11.35 -19.43 16.80
C PRO A 157 -9.95 -18.83 16.85
N ARG A 158 -8.97 -19.44 16.18
CA ARG A 158 -7.61 -18.87 16.02
C ARG A 158 -7.49 -17.85 14.89
N VAL A 159 -8.49 -17.75 14.02
CA VAL A 159 -8.51 -16.69 12.99
C VAL A 159 -8.96 -15.40 13.66
N LYS A 160 -8.02 -14.48 13.87
CA LYS A 160 -8.26 -13.20 14.58
C LYS A 160 -8.46 -12.03 13.64
N VAL A 161 -7.85 -12.10 12.46
CA VAL A 161 -7.84 -11.00 11.49
C VAL A 161 -8.09 -11.56 10.10
N MET A 162 -8.88 -10.82 9.31
CA MET A 162 -8.95 -10.96 7.86
C MET A 162 -8.36 -9.72 7.20
N LEU A 163 -7.42 -9.90 6.27
CA LEU A 163 -6.91 -8.83 5.42
C LEU A 163 -7.64 -8.85 4.09
N LEU A 164 -8.45 -7.84 3.85
CA LEU A 164 -9.14 -7.61 2.57
C LEU A 164 -8.36 -6.60 1.72
N CYS A 165 -7.95 -7.01 0.52
CA CYS A 165 -7.33 -6.11 -0.45
C CYS A 165 -8.41 -5.53 -1.36
N ASN A 166 -8.69 -4.22 -1.24
CA ASN A 166 -9.72 -3.57 -2.05
C ASN A 166 -9.30 -2.12 -2.42
N PRO A 167 -9.15 -1.77 -3.71
CA PRO A 167 -9.20 -2.67 -4.88
C PRO A 167 -8.19 -3.81 -4.78
N HIS A 168 -8.55 -4.99 -5.33
CA HIS A 168 -7.73 -6.20 -5.17
C HIS A 168 -6.46 -6.14 -6.04
N ASN A 169 -5.32 -6.37 -5.42
CA ASN A 169 -4.00 -6.42 -6.06
C ASN A 169 -3.33 -7.78 -5.83
#